data_65e018ab054d3c015cebfd083252bb06
#
_entry.id   65e018ab054d3c015cebfd083252bb06
#
_cell.length_a   1.000
_cell.length_b   1.000
_cell.length_c   1.000
_cell.angle_alpha   90.00
_cell.angle_beta   90.00
_cell.angle_gamma   90.00
#
_symmetry.space_group_name_H-M   'P 1'
#
loop_
_entity.id
_entity.type
_entity.pdbx_description
1 polymer ?
#
loop_
_entity_poly.entity_id
_entity_poly.type
_entity_poly.pdbx_seq_one_letter_code
_entity_poly.pdbx_strand_id
1 'polypeptide(L)'
;CLSNFTSDLLVETAEKNTGKKCDFGVMNIGGIRTSLPEGDITVGNIFSIFPFENSISVITLKGKDVKDLFDIIARRGGEGVSKQVEVKIGKDGKAYGLKINGEKIDDSRLYTIATIDYIANGNDELIPFKNSVSRTDLDLRLRDVMLQYIADKTAKGEKLKASLDNRLIQEK
;
A
#
# COMPACT_ATOMS: atom_id res chain seq x y z
N CYS A 1 6.40 -2.14 9.92
CA CYS A 1 5.11 -2.79 9.70
C CYS A 1 5.10 -3.48 8.34
N LEU A 2 4.63 -4.73 8.28
CA LEU A 2 4.62 -5.51 7.03
C LEU A 2 3.69 -4.89 5.96
N SER A 3 2.56 -4.33 6.37
CA SER A 3 1.63 -3.65 5.46
C SER A 3 2.26 -2.42 4.78
N ASN A 4 3.02 -1.62 5.52
CA ASN A 4 3.75 -0.49 4.95
C ASN A 4 4.86 -0.94 3.99
N PHE A 5 5.60 -1.98 4.37
CA PHE A 5 6.61 -2.59 3.51
C PHE A 5 5.99 -3.13 2.21
N THR A 6 4.84 -3.80 2.32
CA THR A 6 4.10 -4.28 1.15
C THR A 6 3.67 -3.13 0.25
N SER A 7 3.21 -2.02 0.83
CA SER A 7 2.84 -0.82 0.07
C SER A 7 4.04 -0.20 -0.67
N ASP A 8 5.23 -0.20 -0.07
CA ASP A 8 6.47 0.23 -0.74
C ASP A 8 6.78 -0.68 -1.93
N LEU A 9 6.67 -2.00 -1.73
CA LEU A 9 6.92 -2.98 -2.80
C LEU A 9 5.92 -2.85 -3.96
N LEU A 10 4.65 -2.54 -3.65
CA LEU A 10 3.64 -2.25 -4.67
C LEU A 10 4.04 -1.04 -5.53
N VAL A 11 4.49 0.05 -4.90
CA VAL A 11 4.96 1.25 -5.62
C VAL A 11 6.16 0.93 -6.50
N GLU A 12 7.21 0.31 -5.95
CA GLU A 12 8.42 -0.04 -6.70
C GLU A 12 8.09 -0.94 -7.91
N THR A 13 7.24 -1.93 -7.70
CA THR A 13 6.84 -2.87 -8.76
C THR A 13 6.03 -2.18 -9.84
N ALA A 14 5.06 -1.34 -9.46
CA ALA A 14 4.25 -0.58 -10.41
C ALA A 14 5.11 0.37 -11.24
N GLU A 15 6.01 1.12 -10.61
CA GLU A 15 6.92 2.05 -11.30
C GLU A 15 7.83 1.32 -12.28
N LYS A 16 8.41 0.18 -11.87
CA LYS A 16 9.29 -0.64 -12.71
C LYS A 16 8.56 -1.18 -13.95
N ASN A 17 7.31 -1.62 -13.80
CA ASN A 17 6.56 -2.26 -14.88
C ASN A 17 5.85 -1.27 -15.81
N THR A 18 5.48 -0.09 -15.31
CA THR A 18 4.81 0.94 -16.12
C THR A 18 5.78 1.98 -16.70
N GLY A 19 6.98 2.11 -16.14
CA GLY A 19 7.93 3.18 -16.46
C GLY A 19 7.46 4.57 -15.99
N LYS A 20 6.42 4.66 -15.17
CA LYS A 20 5.83 5.90 -14.64
C LYS A 20 5.90 5.92 -13.13
N LYS A 21 6.10 7.13 -12.55
CA LYS A 21 6.06 7.30 -11.10
C LYS A 21 4.66 7.09 -10.54
N CYS A 22 4.60 6.42 -9.37
CA CYS A 22 3.43 6.38 -8.53
C CYS A 22 3.57 7.39 -7.39
N ASP A 23 2.48 8.08 -7.06
CA ASP A 23 2.49 9.04 -5.96
C ASP A 23 2.54 8.35 -4.60
N PHE A 24 1.82 7.24 -4.44
CA PHE A 24 1.86 6.41 -3.23
C PHE A 24 1.26 5.02 -3.45
N GLY A 25 1.34 4.18 -2.44
CA GLY A 25 0.73 2.85 -2.42
C GLY A 25 -0.13 2.62 -1.19
N VAL A 26 -1.11 1.73 -1.33
CA VAL A 26 -2.01 1.31 -0.25
C VAL A 26 -2.13 -0.21 -0.24
N MET A 27 -2.02 -0.81 0.95
CA MET A 27 -2.28 -2.24 1.19
C MET A 27 -3.21 -2.39 2.39
N ASN A 28 -4.31 -3.12 2.23
CA ASN A 28 -5.19 -3.40 3.36
C ASN A 28 -4.54 -4.37 4.35
N ILE A 29 -4.71 -4.09 5.63
CA ILE A 29 -4.19 -4.96 6.71
C ILE A 29 -4.83 -6.33 6.64
N GLY A 30 -6.12 -6.41 6.31
CA GLY A 30 -6.86 -7.68 6.18
C GLY A 30 -6.33 -8.62 5.09
N GLY A 31 -5.61 -8.12 4.10
CA GLY A 31 -4.94 -8.92 3.07
C GLY A 31 -3.68 -9.63 3.54
N ILE A 32 -3.17 -9.24 4.72
CA ILE A 32 -1.98 -9.82 5.37
C ILE A 32 -2.46 -10.65 6.55
N ARG A 33 -2.44 -11.97 6.42
CA ARG A 33 -3.13 -12.88 7.36
C ARG A 33 -2.30 -13.32 8.56
N THR A 34 -1.00 -13.15 8.50
CA THR A 34 -0.09 -13.50 9.61
C THR A 34 1.19 -12.66 9.53
N SER A 35 2.00 -12.68 10.58
CA SER A 35 3.29 -11.98 10.62
C SER A 35 4.40 -12.82 9.97
N LEU A 36 5.47 -12.14 9.55
CA LEU A 36 6.71 -12.81 9.18
C LEU A 36 7.34 -13.45 10.41
N PRO A 37 7.78 -14.72 10.33
CA PRO A 37 8.54 -15.34 11.40
C PRO A 37 9.92 -14.70 11.56
N GLU A 38 10.51 -14.85 12.73
CA GLU A 38 11.94 -14.56 12.90
C GLU A 38 12.78 -15.68 12.28
N GLY A 39 13.89 -15.31 11.65
CA GLY A 39 14.82 -16.27 11.03
C GLY A 39 14.52 -16.48 9.54
N ASP A 40 14.69 -17.70 9.07
CA ASP A 40 14.52 -18.04 7.66
C ASP A 40 13.06 -17.99 7.22
N ILE A 41 12.80 -17.31 6.12
CA ILE A 41 11.47 -17.17 5.54
C ILE A 41 11.33 -18.22 4.44
N THR A 42 10.35 -19.11 4.60
CA THR A 42 10.05 -20.15 3.62
C THR A 42 8.99 -19.68 2.62
N VAL A 43 8.90 -20.36 1.47
CA VAL A 43 7.82 -20.17 0.51
C VAL A 43 6.45 -20.37 1.18
N GLY A 44 6.32 -21.39 2.02
CA GLY A 44 5.08 -21.65 2.78
C GLY A 44 4.68 -20.49 3.71
N ASN A 45 5.66 -19.80 4.32
CA ASN A 45 5.37 -18.60 5.12
C ASN A 45 4.73 -17.51 4.25
N ILE A 46 5.24 -17.28 3.04
CA ILE A 46 4.69 -16.26 2.13
C ILE A 46 3.28 -16.62 1.67
N PHE A 47 2.99 -17.89 1.37
CA PHE A 47 1.63 -18.34 1.07
C PHE A 47 0.67 -18.16 2.24
N SER A 48 1.14 -18.35 3.48
CA SER A 48 0.35 -18.13 4.68
C SER A 48 0.07 -16.65 4.94
N ILE A 49 1.03 -15.77 4.62
CA ILE A 49 0.91 -14.32 4.81
C ILE A 49 0.00 -13.71 3.73
N PHE A 50 0.18 -14.11 2.46
CA PHE A 50 -0.57 -13.63 1.30
C PHE A 50 -1.32 -14.80 0.63
N PRO A 51 -2.38 -15.33 1.25
CA PRO A 51 -3.08 -16.51 0.72
C PRO A 51 -3.93 -16.22 -0.52
N PHE A 52 -4.20 -14.94 -0.80
CA PHE A 52 -5.05 -14.52 -1.91
C PHE A 52 -4.22 -14.32 -3.20
N GLU A 53 -4.85 -14.59 -4.34
CA GLU A 53 -4.25 -14.40 -5.66
C GLU A 53 -4.51 -12.99 -6.22
N ASN A 54 -4.20 -11.97 -5.42
CA ASN A 54 -4.42 -10.58 -5.80
C ASN A 54 -3.37 -10.09 -6.80
N SER A 55 -3.83 -9.48 -7.89
CA SER A 55 -3.01 -8.79 -8.86
C SER A 55 -2.70 -7.36 -8.41
N ILE A 56 -1.56 -6.83 -8.85
CA ILE A 56 -1.20 -5.43 -8.63
C ILE A 56 -2.02 -4.55 -9.58
N SER A 57 -2.61 -3.49 -9.05
CA SER A 57 -3.39 -2.52 -9.81
C SER A 57 -2.81 -1.12 -9.64
N VAL A 58 -2.82 -0.36 -10.73
CA VAL A 58 -2.40 1.05 -10.76
C VAL A 58 -3.63 1.89 -11.06
N ILE A 59 -3.97 2.77 -10.13
CA ILE A 59 -5.20 3.56 -10.13
C ILE A 59 -4.86 5.04 -10.15
N THR A 60 -5.59 5.82 -10.96
CA THR A 60 -5.51 7.28 -10.92
C THR A 60 -6.77 7.85 -10.28
N LEU A 61 -6.61 8.63 -9.22
CA LEU A 61 -7.68 9.34 -8.52
C LEU A 61 -7.45 10.85 -8.56
N LYS A 62 -8.54 11.62 -8.51
CA LYS A 62 -8.48 13.05 -8.20
C LYS A 62 -8.13 13.27 -6.73
N GLY A 63 -7.47 14.37 -6.42
CA GLY A 63 -7.06 14.70 -5.05
C GLY A 63 -8.20 14.73 -4.05
N LYS A 64 -9.39 15.18 -4.45
CA LYS A 64 -10.57 15.14 -3.58
C LYS A 64 -10.93 13.69 -3.17
N ASP A 65 -10.81 12.72 -4.09
CA ASP A 65 -11.07 11.31 -3.79
C ASP A 65 -9.94 10.70 -2.93
N VAL A 66 -8.72 11.19 -3.09
CA VAL A 66 -7.59 10.83 -2.19
C VAL A 66 -7.86 11.30 -0.77
N LYS A 67 -8.37 12.50 -0.56
CA LYS A 67 -8.76 12.98 0.78
C LYS A 67 -9.85 12.12 1.40
N ASP A 68 -10.89 11.81 0.63
CA ASP A 68 -11.98 10.92 1.09
C ASP A 68 -11.46 9.53 1.43
N LEU A 69 -10.52 9.00 0.64
CA LEU A 69 -9.86 7.73 0.90
C LEU A 69 -9.15 7.73 2.25
N PHE A 70 -8.39 8.77 2.56
CA PHE A 70 -7.66 8.85 3.83
C PHE A 70 -8.56 9.10 5.03
N ASP A 71 -9.70 9.77 4.86
CA ASP A 71 -10.73 9.88 5.90
C ASP A 71 -11.32 8.52 6.25
N ILE A 72 -11.53 7.65 5.26
CA ILE A 72 -11.99 6.27 5.48
C ILE A 72 -10.89 5.45 6.15
N ILE A 73 -9.66 5.52 5.66
CA ILE A 73 -8.49 4.84 6.27
C ILE A 73 -8.35 5.23 7.74
N ALA A 74 -8.49 6.51 8.07
CA ALA A 74 -8.40 7.00 9.43
C ALA A 74 -9.51 6.44 10.33
N ARG A 75 -10.77 6.42 9.86
CA ARG A 75 -11.90 5.85 10.61
C ARG A 75 -11.73 4.36 10.89
N ARG A 76 -11.08 3.65 9.99
CA ARG A 76 -10.79 2.22 10.14
C ARG A 76 -9.58 1.93 11.06
N GLY A 77 -8.92 2.96 11.58
CA GLY A 77 -7.74 2.84 12.44
C GLY A 77 -6.42 2.69 11.69
N GLY A 78 -6.42 2.89 10.37
CA GLY A 78 -5.26 2.84 9.50
C GLY A 78 -5.22 1.63 8.58
N GLU A 79 -4.47 1.77 7.51
CA GLU A 79 -4.10 0.71 6.57
C GLU A 79 -2.59 0.80 6.29
N GLY A 80 -2.03 -0.13 5.52
CA GLY A 80 -0.67 -0.03 5.05
C GLY A 80 -0.54 1.06 4.00
N VAL A 81 0.41 1.96 4.19
CA VAL A 81 0.71 3.04 3.24
C VAL A 81 2.20 3.10 2.93
N SER A 82 2.53 3.54 1.72
CA SER A 82 3.92 3.64 1.29
C SER A 82 4.63 4.86 1.91
N LYS A 83 5.94 4.87 1.84
CA LYS A 83 6.82 5.87 2.46
C LYS A 83 6.57 7.33 2.01
N GLN A 84 5.89 7.52 0.89
CA GLN A 84 5.52 8.84 0.40
C GLN A 84 4.42 9.52 1.23
N VAL A 85 3.70 8.76 2.05
CA VAL A 85 2.55 9.22 2.83
C VAL A 85 2.98 9.68 4.22
N GLU A 86 2.48 10.86 4.60
CA GLU A 86 2.47 11.34 5.98
C GLU A 86 1.03 11.68 6.36
N VAL A 87 0.52 11.10 7.42
CA VAL A 87 -0.83 11.37 7.93
C VAL A 87 -0.92 11.08 9.43
N LYS A 88 -1.70 11.89 10.13
CA LYS A 88 -2.05 11.68 11.53
C LYS A 88 -3.52 11.29 11.64
N ILE A 89 -3.81 10.32 12.49
CA ILE A 89 -5.17 9.95 12.86
C ILE A 89 -5.43 10.53 14.26
N GLY A 90 -6.36 11.47 14.33
CA GLY A 90 -6.77 12.08 15.60
C GLY A 90 -7.60 11.12 16.46
N LYS A 91 -7.79 11.48 17.72
CA LYS A 91 -8.66 10.75 18.68
C LYS A 91 -10.12 10.67 18.21
N ASP A 92 -10.52 11.59 17.36
CA ASP A 92 -11.85 11.63 16.71
C ASP A 92 -11.96 10.70 15.49
N GLY A 93 -10.90 9.94 15.16
CA GLY A 93 -10.85 9.04 14.01
C GLY A 93 -10.75 9.75 12.65
N LYS A 94 -10.36 11.03 12.62
CA LYS A 94 -10.18 11.79 11.37
C LYS A 94 -8.72 11.84 10.95
N ALA A 95 -8.49 12.01 9.65
CA ALA A 95 -7.17 12.23 9.09
C ALA A 95 -6.77 13.71 9.20
N TYR A 96 -5.56 13.97 9.64
CA TYR A 96 -4.98 15.30 9.76
C TYR A 96 -3.59 15.34 9.12
N GLY A 97 -3.25 16.50 8.54
CA GLY A 97 -1.92 16.77 8.04
C GLY A 97 -1.48 15.85 6.90
N LEU A 98 -2.45 15.36 6.10
CA LEU A 98 -2.15 14.49 4.96
C LEU A 98 -1.23 15.18 3.97
N LYS A 99 -0.09 14.55 3.71
CA LYS A 99 0.88 14.96 2.69
C LYS A 99 1.32 13.74 1.88
N ILE A 100 1.55 13.96 0.60
CA ILE A 100 2.18 13.01 -0.31
C ILE A 100 3.48 13.65 -0.83
N ASN A 101 4.60 12.97 -0.62
CA ASN A 101 5.94 13.51 -0.93
C ASN A 101 6.19 14.92 -0.33
N GLY A 102 5.73 15.14 0.90
CA GLY A 102 5.88 16.40 1.63
C GLY A 102 4.92 17.51 1.21
N GLU A 103 4.04 17.28 0.24
CA GLU A 103 3.08 18.26 -0.27
C GLU A 103 1.65 17.95 0.17
N LYS A 104 0.88 18.99 0.49
CA LYS A 104 -0.56 18.87 0.73
C LYS A 104 -1.28 18.40 -0.53
N ILE A 105 -2.41 17.71 -0.34
CA ILE A 105 -3.24 17.25 -1.46
C ILE A 105 -3.89 18.44 -2.16
N ASP A 106 -3.73 18.47 -3.49
CA ASP A 106 -4.47 19.37 -4.39
C ASP A 106 -5.70 18.62 -4.91
N ASP A 107 -6.89 19.16 -4.65
CA ASP A 107 -8.16 18.52 -5.01
C ASP A 107 -8.33 18.25 -6.50
N SER A 108 -7.73 19.07 -7.34
CA SER A 108 -7.84 18.98 -8.81
C SER A 108 -6.71 18.17 -9.45
N ARG A 109 -5.62 17.90 -8.73
CA ARG A 109 -4.50 17.10 -9.22
C ARG A 109 -4.90 15.63 -9.29
N LEU A 110 -4.35 14.92 -10.28
CA LEU A 110 -4.44 13.47 -10.39
C LEU A 110 -3.27 12.81 -9.65
N TYR A 111 -3.61 11.78 -8.88
CA TYR A 111 -2.63 10.97 -8.12
C TYR A 111 -2.66 9.54 -8.64
N THR A 112 -1.48 8.98 -8.89
CA THR A 112 -1.30 7.59 -9.31
C THR A 112 -0.97 6.73 -8.10
N ILE A 113 -1.75 5.69 -7.86
CA ILE A 113 -1.73 4.86 -6.66
C ILE A 113 -1.49 3.41 -7.04
N ALA A 114 -0.50 2.78 -6.41
CA ALA A 114 -0.28 1.35 -6.52
C ALA A 114 -1.03 0.61 -5.39
N THR A 115 -1.80 -0.40 -5.73
CA THR A 115 -2.56 -1.23 -4.80
C THR A 115 -2.79 -2.62 -5.37
N ILE A 116 -3.73 -3.36 -4.81
CA ILE A 116 -4.18 -4.67 -5.32
C ILE A 116 -5.60 -4.57 -5.88
N ASP A 117 -5.96 -5.49 -6.76
CA ASP A 117 -7.26 -5.54 -7.43
C ASP A 117 -8.44 -5.54 -6.44
N TYR A 118 -8.34 -6.28 -5.33
CA TYR A 118 -9.35 -6.30 -4.27
C TYR A 118 -9.67 -4.89 -3.73
N ILE A 119 -8.63 -4.09 -3.47
CA ILE A 119 -8.76 -2.70 -3.01
C ILE A 119 -9.23 -1.79 -4.14
N ALA A 120 -8.68 -1.96 -5.33
CA ALA A 120 -9.09 -1.20 -6.53
C ALA A 120 -10.57 -1.38 -6.86
N ASN A 121 -11.17 -2.51 -6.49
CA ASN A 121 -12.62 -2.76 -6.61
C ASN A 121 -13.46 -2.00 -5.56
N GLY A 122 -12.85 -1.28 -4.63
CA GLY A 122 -13.52 -0.53 -3.56
C GLY A 122 -13.92 -1.37 -2.36
N ASN A 123 -13.33 -2.55 -2.18
CA ASN A 123 -13.53 -3.37 -1.00
C ASN A 123 -12.88 -2.76 0.25
N ASP A 124 -13.16 -3.31 1.42
CA ASP A 124 -12.74 -2.78 2.72
C ASP A 124 -13.18 -1.33 2.95
N GLU A 125 -14.38 -0.98 2.44
CA GLU A 125 -14.96 0.37 2.49
C GLU A 125 -14.16 1.45 1.71
N LEU A 126 -13.11 1.07 1.00
CA LEU A 126 -12.27 2.01 0.24
C LEU A 126 -12.95 2.41 -1.10
N ILE A 127 -14.19 2.82 -0.99
CA ILE A 127 -15.09 3.17 -2.10
C ILE A 127 -14.55 4.26 -3.04
N PRO A 128 -13.77 5.26 -2.59
CA PRO A 128 -13.20 6.25 -3.51
C PRO A 128 -12.42 5.67 -4.68
N PHE A 129 -11.87 4.45 -4.55
CA PHE A 129 -11.22 3.77 -5.68
C PHE A 129 -12.17 3.49 -6.85
N LYS A 130 -13.48 3.42 -6.62
CA LYS A 130 -14.50 3.28 -7.68
C LYS A 130 -14.62 4.51 -8.56
N ASN A 131 -14.14 5.67 -8.10
CA ASN A 131 -14.13 6.94 -8.84
C ASN A 131 -12.87 7.11 -9.69
N SER A 132 -12.14 6.04 -9.96
CA SER A 132 -10.89 6.09 -10.70
C SER A 132 -11.05 6.74 -12.08
N VAL A 133 -10.15 7.66 -12.40
CA VAL A 133 -10.03 8.26 -13.73
C VAL A 133 -9.43 7.25 -14.71
N SER A 134 -8.50 6.43 -14.23
CA SER A 134 -7.92 5.31 -14.97
C SER A 134 -7.56 4.18 -14.04
N ARG A 135 -7.52 2.96 -14.57
CA ARG A 135 -7.11 1.74 -13.89
C ARG A 135 -6.36 0.83 -14.85
N THR A 136 -5.24 0.32 -14.40
CA THR A 136 -4.49 -0.72 -15.10
C THR A 136 -4.19 -1.85 -14.12
N ASP A 137 -4.69 -3.04 -14.41
CA ASP A 137 -4.32 -4.25 -13.68
C ASP A 137 -3.10 -4.86 -14.35
N LEU A 138 -2.02 -5.00 -13.58
CA LEU A 138 -0.79 -5.63 -14.06
C LEU A 138 -0.96 -7.15 -14.01
N ASP A 139 -0.37 -7.86 -14.96
CA ASP A 139 -0.31 -9.33 -14.93
C ASP A 139 0.78 -9.82 -13.97
N LEU A 140 0.69 -9.35 -12.72
CA LEU A 140 1.61 -9.63 -11.63
C LEU A 140 0.84 -9.85 -10.33
N ARG A 141 0.99 -11.03 -9.74
CA ARG A 141 0.43 -11.33 -8.42
C ARG A 141 1.35 -10.79 -7.33
N LEU A 142 0.77 -10.14 -6.33
CA LEU A 142 1.52 -9.61 -5.18
C LEU A 142 2.38 -10.70 -4.51
N ARG A 143 1.82 -11.89 -4.31
CA ARG A 143 2.55 -13.01 -3.70
C ARG A 143 3.80 -13.38 -4.49
N ASP A 144 3.71 -13.46 -5.81
CA ASP A 144 4.84 -13.83 -6.67
C ASP A 144 5.92 -12.73 -6.64
N VAL A 145 5.51 -11.47 -6.63
CA VAL A 145 6.41 -10.33 -6.48
C VAL A 145 7.14 -10.37 -5.14
N MET A 146 6.44 -10.70 -4.06
CA MET A 146 7.03 -10.85 -2.73
C MET A 146 8.04 -12.01 -2.70
N LEU A 147 7.70 -13.15 -3.29
CA LEU A 147 8.60 -14.30 -3.39
C LEU A 147 9.88 -13.94 -4.16
N GLN A 148 9.74 -13.24 -5.28
CA GLN A 148 10.88 -12.81 -6.09
C GLN A 148 11.75 -11.79 -5.33
N TYR A 149 11.14 -10.83 -4.65
CA TYR A 149 11.86 -9.86 -3.83
C TYR A 149 12.72 -10.54 -2.76
N ILE A 150 12.16 -11.52 -2.04
CA ILE A 150 12.86 -12.26 -1.00
C ILE A 150 14.01 -13.10 -1.61
N ALA A 151 13.76 -13.76 -2.73
CA ALA A 151 14.78 -14.53 -3.44
C ALA A 151 15.97 -13.65 -3.87
N ASP A 152 15.70 -12.47 -4.40
CA ASP A 152 16.72 -11.51 -4.83
C ASP A 152 17.54 -11.00 -3.64
N LYS A 153 16.90 -10.70 -2.51
CA LYS A 153 17.59 -10.30 -1.27
C LYS A 153 18.47 -11.43 -0.71
N THR A 154 17.97 -12.63 -0.68
CA THR A 154 18.69 -13.82 -0.24
C THR A 154 19.92 -14.07 -1.11
N ALA A 155 19.80 -13.96 -2.42
CA ALA A 155 20.92 -14.13 -3.35
C ALA A 155 22.04 -13.10 -3.15
N LYS A 156 21.69 -11.89 -2.66
CA LYS A 156 22.65 -10.83 -2.32
C LYS A 156 23.20 -10.95 -0.89
N GLY A 157 22.78 -11.95 -0.11
CA GLY A 157 23.13 -12.08 1.31
C GLY A 157 22.50 -10.99 2.21
N GLU A 158 21.49 -10.29 1.73
CA GLU A 158 20.79 -9.24 2.46
C GLU A 158 19.66 -9.84 3.29
N LYS A 159 19.45 -9.29 4.50
CA LYS A 159 18.30 -9.65 5.36
C LYS A 159 17.17 -8.65 5.19
N LEU A 160 15.94 -9.16 5.26
CA LEU A 160 14.77 -8.29 5.35
C LEU A 160 14.78 -7.53 6.67
N LYS A 161 14.65 -6.21 6.60
CA LYS A 161 14.51 -5.35 7.77
C LYS A 161 13.18 -4.62 7.67
N ALA A 162 12.29 -4.85 8.62
CA ALA A 162 11.09 -4.04 8.80
C ALA A 162 11.33 -3.07 9.95
N SER A 163 11.16 -1.78 9.71
CA SER A 163 11.17 -0.75 10.74
C SER A 163 9.77 -0.17 10.93
N LEU A 164 9.49 0.28 12.16
CA LEU A 164 8.36 1.18 12.39
C LEU A 164 8.81 2.57 11.97
N ASP A 165 8.02 3.22 11.16
CA ASP A 165 8.21 4.61 10.75
C ASP A 165 6.93 5.43 10.99
N ASN A 166 7.06 6.75 10.87
CA ASN A 166 6.02 7.71 11.25
C ASN A 166 5.10 8.09 10.08
N ARG A 167 4.85 7.21 9.13
CA ARG A 167 3.98 7.49 7.97
C ARG A 167 2.55 7.75 8.37
N LEU A 168 2.05 6.92 9.27
CA LEU A 168 0.72 7.03 9.85
C LEU A 168 0.87 7.00 11.36
N ILE A 169 0.55 8.13 12.00
CA ILE A 169 0.64 8.32 13.45
C ILE A 169 -0.79 8.38 13.99
N GLN A 170 -1.10 7.49 14.91
CA GLN A 170 -2.36 7.51 15.64
C GLN A 170 -2.15 8.22 16.98
N GLU A 171 -2.91 9.26 17.23
CA GLU A 171 -2.94 9.95 18.52
C GLU A 171 -3.60 9.05 19.57
N LYS A 172 -2.94 8.93 20.73
CA LYS A 172 -3.44 8.15 21.87
C LYS A 172 -4.44 8.95 22.70
#